data_1861ca367f61db9356ec145119201ced
#
_entry.id   1861ca367f61db9356ec145119201ced
#
_cell.length_a   1.000
_cell.length_b   1.000
_cell.length_c   1.000
_cell.angle_alpha   90.00
_cell.angle_beta   90.00
_cell.angle_gamma   90.00
#
_symmetry.space_group_name_H-M   'P 1'
#
loop_
_entity.id
_entity.type
_entity.pdbx_description
1 polymer ?
#
loop_
_entity_poly.entity_id
_entity_poly.type
_entity_poly.pdbx_seq_one_letter_code
_entity_poly.pdbx_strand_id
1 'polypeptide(L)'
;MKKNAFYAQSGGVTSVINATAASVILESKKYKSKIGKVYAGKNGILGALKEELIDTSKESKSAINSLKSTPGGAFGSCRFKLKSFEENKKEYIRLVEVFKAHNIGYFFYNGGNDSADTAYKVSQISKKLGYPINCIAIPKTVDNDLAETDCCPGFGSAAKYIATSTMEASLDVASMSETSTKVFILEVMGRHAGWMAASSALALSLIHIWRCRRLHQ
;
A
#
# COMPACT_ATOMS: atom_id res chain seq x y z
N MET A 1 -12.78 19.82 -19.52
CA MET A 1 -13.61 18.60 -19.64
C MET A 1 -13.47 17.76 -18.38
N LYS A 2 -14.58 17.19 -17.88
CA LYS A 2 -14.59 16.29 -16.73
C LYS A 2 -13.93 14.96 -17.09
N LYS A 3 -12.99 14.47 -16.27
CA LYS A 3 -12.27 13.20 -16.47
C LYS A 3 -12.62 12.22 -15.35
N ASN A 4 -12.50 10.94 -15.61
CA ASN A 4 -12.62 9.89 -14.60
C ASN A 4 -11.29 9.69 -13.87
N ALA A 5 -11.35 9.07 -12.70
CA ALA A 5 -10.19 8.67 -11.93
C ALA A 5 -10.04 7.16 -11.93
N PHE A 6 -8.81 6.70 -11.87
CA PHE A 6 -8.45 5.30 -11.65
C PHE A 6 -7.63 5.19 -10.36
N TYR A 7 -8.03 4.27 -9.49
CA TYR A 7 -7.33 3.92 -8.25
C TYR A 7 -6.80 2.50 -8.34
N ALA A 8 -5.57 2.30 -7.95
CA ALA A 8 -4.97 0.97 -7.89
C ALA A 8 -4.10 0.81 -6.64
N GLN A 9 -4.03 -0.43 -6.14
CA GLN A 9 -3.20 -0.85 -5.01
C GLN A 9 -2.02 -1.67 -5.51
N SER A 10 -0.87 -1.55 -4.85
CA SER A 10 0.35 -2.25 -5.23
C SER A 10 1.14 -2.75 -4.03
N GLY A 11 1.71 -3.93 -4.17
CA GLY A 11 2.52 -4.59 -3.14
C GLY A 11 1.72 -5.23 -2.01
N GLY A 12 2.36 -5.50 -0.88
CA GLY A 12 1.70 -6.02 0.31
C GLY A 12 0.66 -5.06 0.85
N VAL A 13 -0.45 -5.59 1.34
CA VAL A 13 -1.50 -4.78 1.96
C VAL A 13 -1.13 -4.39 3.40
N THR A 14 -1.63 -3.25 3.84
CA THR A 14 -1.52 -2.77 5.23
C THR A 14 -2.91 -2.57 5.82
N SER A 15 -3.01 -2.42 7.13
CA SER A 15 -4.29 -2.16 7.81
C SER A 15 -4.99 -0.89 7.35
N VAL A 16 -4.28 0.06 6.74
CA VAL A 16 -4.83 1.35 6.28
C VAL A 16 -5.08 1.42 4.78
N ILE A 17 -4.78 0.36 4.01
CA ILE A 17 -4.86 0.43 2.54
C ILE A 17 -6.28 0.66 2.04
N ASN A 18 -7.27 0.01 2.66
CA ASN A 18 -8.68 0.20 2.33
C ASN A 18 -9.21 1.55 2.82
N ALA A 19 -8.72 2.06 3.96
CA ALA A 19 -9.07 3.40 4.45
C ALA A 19 -8.59 4.48 3.47
N THR A 20 -7.39 4.30 2.90
CA THR A 20 -6.86 5.15 1.82
C THR A 20 -7.75 5.09 0.58
N ALA A 21 -8.14 3.89 0.15
CA ALA A 21 -9.06 3.71 -0.98
C ALA A 21 -10.40 4.43 -0.76
N ALA A 22 -11.01 4.22 0.42
CA ALA A 22 -12.24 4.90 0.80
C ALA A 22 -12.09 6.42 0.76
N SER A 23 -10.98 6.94 1.25
CA SER A 23 -10.70 8.38 1.27
C SER A 23 -10.58 8.95 -0.15
N VAL A 24 -9.84 8.28 -1.04
CA VAL A 24 -9.73 8.69 -2.46
C VAL A 24 -11.11 8.72 -3.12
N ILE A 25 -11.92 7.67 -2.93
CA ILE A 25 -13.26 7.57 -3.55
C ILE A 25 -14.19 8.66 -3.01
N LEU A 26 -14.25 8.83 -1.69
CA LEU A 26 -15.15 9.80 -1.05
C LEU A 26 -14.74 11.23 -1.34
N GLU A 27 -13.44 11.53 -1.29
CA GLU A 27 -12.94 12.86 -1.58
C GLU A 27 -13.17 13.23 -3.06
N SER A 28 -12.91 12.31 -3.97
CA SER A 28 -13.19 12.52 -5.41
C SER A 28 -14.64 12.88 -5.69
N LYS A 29 -15.59 12.34 -4.90
CA LYS A 29 -17.03 12.66 -5.02
C LYS A 29 -17.35 14.13 -4.68
N LYS A 30 -16.48 14.85 -3.96
CA LYS A 30 -16.65 16.28 -3.67
C LYS A 30 -16.29 17.16 -4.87
N TYR A 31 -15.43 16.70 -5.76
CA TYR A 31 -14.94 17.44 -6.93
C TYR A 31 -15.66 17.05 -8.22
N LYS A 32 -17.01 16.98 -8.18
CA LYS A 32 -17.86 16.52 -9.30
C LYS A 32 -17.70 17.32 -10.60
N SER A 33 -17.22 18.55 -10.53
CA SER A 33 -16.92 19.38 -11.71
C SER A 33 -15.67 18.93 -12.46
N LYS A 34 -14.71 18.33 -11.77
CA LYS A 34 -13.41 17.89 -12.32
C LYS A 34 -13.34 16.38 -12.50
N ILE A 35 -13.80 15.61 -11.48
CA ILE A 35 -13.71 14.15 -11.44
C ILE A 35 -15.12 13.56 -11.68
N GLY A 36 -15.19 12.62 -12.61
CA GLY A 36 -16.38 11.86 -12.93
C GLY A 36 -16.57 10.67 -12.00
N LYS A 37 -16.39 9.51 -12.56
CA LYS A 37 -16.37 8.24 -11.84
C LYS A 37 -14.98 7.97 -11.29
N VAL A 38 -14.91 7.17 -10.23
CA VAL A 38 -13.67 6.55 -9.75
C VAL A 38 -13.76 5.06 -10.06
N TYR A 39 -12.86 4.59 -10.88
CA TYR A 39 -12.67 3.16 -11.14
C TYR A 39 -11.56 2.62 -10.25
N ALA A 40 -11.77 1.46 -9.64
CA ALA A 40 -10.71 0.73 -8.96
C ALA A 40 -10.24 -0.44 -9.84
N GLY A 41 -8.93 -0.62 -9.96
CA GLY A 41 -8.35 -1.73 -10.71
C GLY A 41 -8.40 -3.02 -9.89
N LYS A 42 -9.01 -4.08 -10.43
CA LYS A 42 -8.97 -5.40 -9.84
C LYS A 42 -7.53 -5.93 -9.89
N ASN A 43 -6.99 -6.26 -8.72
CA ASN A 43 -5.59 -6.64 -8.57
C ASN A 43 -4.60 -5.55 -9.06
N GLY A 44 -4.87 -4.29 -8.69
CA GLY A 44 -3.97 -3.18 -8.93
C GLY A 44 -3.91 -2.75 -10.40
N ILE A 45 -2.71 -2.42 -10.88
CA ILE A 45 -2.51 -1.96 -12.28
C ILE A 45 -2.81 -3.06 -13.31
N LEU A 46 -2.75 -4.34 -12.93
CA LEU A 46 -3.12 -5.44 -13.80
C LEU A 46 -4.60 -5.34 -14.23
N GLY A 47 -5.46 -4.83 -13.35
CA GLY A 47 -6.86 -4.56 -13.68
C GLY A 47 -7.01 -3.53 -14.80
N ALA A 48 -6.14 -2.51 -14.84
CA ALA A 48 -6.14 -1.58 -15.97
C ALA A 48 -5.66 -2.26 -17.27
N LEU A 49 -4.58 -3.03 -17.22
CA LEU A 49 -4.04 -3.71 -18.40
C LEU A 49 -5.03 -4.73 -18.99
N LYS A 50 -5.80 -5.41 -18.12
CA LYS A 50 -6.83 -6.38 -18.52
C LYS A 50 -8.21 -5.77 -18.73
N GLU A 51 -8.37 -4.47 -18.47
CA GLU A 51 -9.63 -3.74 -18.49
C GLU A 51 -10.68 -4.25 -17.48
N GLU A 52 -10.21 -4.85 -16.37
CA GLU A 52 -11.02 -5.28 -15.24
C GLU A 52 -11.18 -4.11 -14.24
N LEU A 53 -12.11 -3.21 -14.55
CA LEU A 53 -12.35 -1.96 -13.82
C LEU A 53 -13.61 -2.07 -12.95
N ILE A 54 -13.47 -1.85 -11.65
CA ILE A 54 -14.58 -1.83 -10.70
C ILE A 54 -15.12 -0.39 -10.61
N ASP A 55 -16.36 -0.18 -11.03
CA ASP A 55 -17.02 1.12 -10.95
C ASP A 55 -17.52 1.38 -9.53
N THR A 56 -16.74 2.12 -8.73
CA THR A 56 -17.07 2.45 -7.34
C THR A 56 -18.22 3.44 -7.20
N SER A 57 -18.71 4.03 -8.29
CA SER A 57 -19.87 4.92 -8.26
C SER A 57 -21.18 4.18 -8.00
N LYS A 58 -21.19 2.86 -8.27
CA LYS A 58 -22.34 1.97 -8.01
C LYS A 58 -22.51 1.64 -6.53
N GLU A 59 -21.48 1.91 -5.71
CA GLU A 59 -21.48 1.60 -4.29
C GLU A 59 -22.06 2.72 -3.45
N SER A 60 -22.79 2.36 -2.41
CA SER A 60 -23.36 3.31 -1.45
C SER A 60 -22.25 4.00 -0.64
N LYS A 61 -22.55 5.18 -0.10
CA LYS A 61 -21.62 5.88 0.79
C LYS A 61 -21.28 5.04 2.04
N SER A 62 -22.24 4.27 2.55
CA SER A 62 -22.05 3.37 3.69
C SER A 62 -21.07 2.25 3.33
N ALA A 63 -21.27 1.58 2.18
CA ALA A 63 -20.37 0.53 1.71
C ALA A 63 -18.92 1.03 1.51
N ILE A 64 -18.75 2.24 0.96
CA ILE A 64 -17.41 2.83 0.84
C ILE A 64 -16.82 3.17 2.22
N ASN A 65 -17.61 3.67 3.16
CA ASN A 65 -17.11 3.94 4.51
C ASN A 65 -16.69 2.67 5.27
N SER A 66 -17.38 1.54 5.07
CA SER A 66 -17.03 0.27 5.72
C SER A 66 -15.65 -0.25 5.30
N LEU A 67 -15.13 0.16 4.14
CA LEU A 67 -13.75 -0.13 3.75
C LEU A 67 -12.71 0.30 4.80
N LYS A 68 -12.99 1.37 5.57
CA LYS A 68 -12.05 1.89 6.58
C LYS A 68 -11.74 0.88 7.68
N SER A 69 -12.66 -0.04 7.94
CA SER A 69 -12.53 -1.11 8.93
C SER A 69 -12.46 -2.51 8.32
N THR A 70 -12.44 -2.61 6.99
CA THR A 70 -12.32 -3.90 6.29
C THR A 70 -10.85 -4.32 6.21
N PRO A 71 -10.47 -5.52 6.65
CA PRO A 71 -9.10 -6.01 6.54
C PRO A 71 -8.75 -6.40 5.10
N GLY A 72 -7.45 -6.53 4.81
CA GLY A 72 -6.93 -6.92 3.51
C GLY A 72 -6.99 -5.80 2.48
N GLY A 73 -6.95 -6.15 1.21
CA GLY A 73 -7.07 -5.23 0.06
C GLY A 73 -8.35 -5.48 -0.70
N ALA A 74 -9.38 -4.65 -0.51
CA ALA A 74 -10.73 -4.87 -1.06
C ALA A 74 -10.76 -4.97 -2.60
N PHE A 75 -9.85 -4.27 -3.29
CA PHE A 75 -9.74 -4.32 -4.75
C PHE A 75 -8.65 -5.27 -5.24
N GLY A 76 -8.03 -6.02 -4.34
CA GLY A 76 -6.84 -6.80 -4.63
C GLY A 76 -5.60 -5.92 -4.84
N SER A 77 -4.45 -6.55 -4.91
CA SER A 77 -3.15 -5.90 -5.11
C SER A 77 -2.28 -6.74 -6.04
N CYS A 78 -1.22 -6.18 -6.58
CA CYS A 78 -0.24 -6.93 -7.36
C CYS A 78 1.18 -6.44 -7.10
N ARG A 79 2.14 -7.30 -7.38
CA ARG A 79 3.57 -6.97 -7.46
C ARG A 79 3.99 -6.95 -8.92
N PHE A 80 3.53 -5.92 -9.63
CA PHE A 80 3.84 -5.73 -11.04
C PHE A 80 4.63 -4.44 -11.21
N LYS A 81 5.88 -4.55 -11.65
CA LYS A 81 6.78 -3.42 -11.87
C LYS A 81 6.86 -3.12 -13.35
N LEU A 82 6.38 -1.95 -13.76
CA LEU A 82 6.65 -1.40 -15.07
C LEU A 82 8.11 -0.92 -15.12
N LYS A 83 8.89 -1.53 -16.00
CA LYS A 83 10.28 -1.16 -16.24
C LYS A 83 10.37 0.10 -17.11
N SER A 84 11.44 0.25 -17.90
CA SER A 84 11.57 1.35 -18.85
C SER A 84 10.50 1.26 -19.97
N PHE A 85 10.31 2.35 -20.71
CA PHE A 85 9.36 2.36 -21.83
C PHE A 85 9.80 1.41 -22.95
N GLU A 86 11.10 1.27 -23.15
CA GLU A 86 11.68 0.40 -24.17
C GLU A 86 11.40 -1.08 -23.86
N GLU A 87 11.47 -1.47 -22.58
CA GLU A 87 11.23 -2.85 -22.16
C GLU A 87 9.74 -3.20 -22.09
N ASN A 88 8.89 -2.26 -21.64
CA ASN A 88 7.45 -2.49 -21.42
C ASN A 88 6.57 -1.61 -22.33
N LYS A 89 7.00 -1.36 -23.56
CA LYS A 89 6.28 -0.48 -24.50
C LYS A 89 4.82 -0.89 -24.71
N LYS A 90 4.57 -2.19 -24.84
CA LYS A 90 3.21 -2.72 -25.07
C LYS A 90 2.28 -2.43 -23.90
N GLU A 91 2.77 -2.64 -22.67
CA GLU A 91 2.01 -2.39 -21.43
C GLU A 91 1.69 -0.90 -21.26
N TYR A 92 2.62 -0.01 -21.55
CA TYR A 92 2.37 1.43 -21.49
C TYR A 92 1.35 1.89 -22.52
N ILE A 93 1.46 1.41 -23.74
CA ILE A 93 0.49 1.72 -24.81
C ILE A 93 -0.89 1.21 -24.39
N ARG A 94 -0.99 -0.07 -23.97
CA ARG A 94 -2.25 -0.66 -23.51
C ARG A 94 -2.87 0.10 -22.35
N LEU A 95 -2.07 0.50 -21.37
CA LEU A 95 -2.53 1.28 -20.21
C LEU A 95 -3.15 2.62 -20.65
N VAL A 96 -2.47 3.33 -21.55
CA VAL A 96 -2.95 4.63 -22.05
C VAL A 96 -4.21 4.45 -22.93
N GLU A 97 -4.29 3.40 -23.74
CA GLU A 97 -5.49 3.06 -24.53
C GLU A 97 -6.71 2.82 -23.63
N VAL A 98 -6.58 1.99 -22.58
CA VAL A 98 -7.65 1.74 -21.62
C VAL A 98 -8.04 3.03 -20.90
N PHE A 99 -7.07 3.82 -20.47
CA PHE A 99 -7.36 5.10 -19.79
C PHE A 99 -8.08 6.09 -20.74
N LYS A 100 -7.72 6.11 -22.00
CA LYS A 100 -8.39 6.92 -23.02
C LYS A 100 -9.82 6.43 -23.28
N ALA A 101 -10.03 5.12 -23.44
CA ALA A 101 -11.35 4.52 -23.67
C ALA A 101 -12.32 4.81 -22.52
N HIS A 102 -11.85 4.77 -21.27
CA HIS A 102 -12.64 5.07 -20.07
C HIS A 102 -12.58 6.53 -19.64
N ASN A 103 -12.05 7.43 -20.46
CA ASN A 103 -11.88 8.86 -20.16
C ASN A 103 -11.21 9.12 -18.80
N ILE A 104 -10.20 8.30 -18.43
CA ILE A 104 -9.45 8.43 -17.18
C ILE A 104 -8.35 9.47 -17.37
N GLY A 105 -8.35 10.51 -16.55
CA GLY A 105 -7.36 11.58 -16.55
C GLY A 105 -6.62 11.75 -15.22
N TYR A 106 -7.02 10.97 -14.20
CA TYR A 106 -6.40 10.96 -12.87
C TYR A 106 -6.06 9.51 -12.52
N PHE A 107 -4.82 9.27 -12.13
CA PHE A 107 -4.34 7.96 -11.69
C PHE A 107 -3.80 8.06 -10.27
N PHE A 108 -4.49 7.46 -9.31
CA PHE A 108 -4.08 7.32 -7.91
C PHE A 108 -3.48 5.94 -7.70
N TYR A 109 -2.17 5.88 -7.44
CA TYR A 109 -1.47 4.62 -7.27
C TYR A 109 -0.95 4.49 -5.84
N ASN A 110 -1.62 3.62 -5.05
CA ASN A 110 -1.31 3.40 -3.64
C ASN A 110 -0.32 2.24 -3.51
N GLY A 111 0.89 2.53 -3.08
CA GLY A 111 1.95 1.52 -2.95
C GLY A 111 3.26 2.08 -2.42
N GLY A 112 4.29 1.25 -2.47
CA GLY A 112 5.65 1.60 -2.04
C GLY A 112 6.46 2.34 -3.12
N ASN A 113 7.79 2.36 -2.94
CA ASN A 113 8.71 3.09 -3.82
C ASN A 113 8.60 2.71 -5.30
N ASP A 114 8.48 1.41 -5.62
CA ASP A 114 8.30 0.96 -7.02
C ASP A 114 6.99 1.45 -7.63
N SER A 115 5.96 1.66 -6.82
CA SER A 115 4.67 2.19 -7.28
C SER A 115 4.76 3.68 -7.56
N ALA A 116 5.49 4.42 -6.75
CA ALA A 116 5.78 5.84 -6.98
C ALA A 116 6.57 6.03 -8.28
N ASP A 117 7.61 5.23 -8.51
CA ASP A 117 8.39 5.22 -9.76
C ASP A 117 7.49 4.90 -10.97
N THR A 118 6.60 3.89 -10.84
CA THR A 118 5.63 3.55 -11.90
C THR A 118 4.68 4.71 -12.18
N ALA A 119 4.12 5.36 -11.16
CA ALA A 119 3.23 6.50 -11.33
C ALA A 119 3.95 7.67 -12.05
N TYR A 120 5.21 7.93 -11.67
CA TYR A 120 6.05 8.93 -12.33
C TYR A 120 6.27 8.60 -13.82
N LYS A 121 6.68 7.37 -14.14
CA LYS A 121 6.88 6.91 -15.53
C LYS A 121 5.61 7.02 -16.36
N VAL A 122 4.47 6.58 -15.83
CA VAL A 122 3.16 6.70 -16.50
C VAL A 122 2.84 8.16 -16.78
N SER A 123 3.09 9.07 -15.83
CA SER A 123 2.91 10.51 -16.04
C SER A 123 3.73 11.06 -17.21
N GLN A 124 5.00 10.65 -17.32
CA GLN A 124 5.88 11.10 -18.41
C GLN A 124 5.49 10.51 -19.76
N ILE A 125 5.22 9.19 -19.79
CA ILE A 125 4.93 8.47 -21.01
C ILE A 125 3.56 8.82 -21.58
N SER A 126 2.55 9.00 -20.73
CA SER A 126 1.22 9.42 -21.17
C SER A 126 1.21 10.76 -21.89
N LYS A 127 2.07 11.70 -21.48
CA LYS A 127 2.29 12.97 -22.20
C LYS A 127 2.89 12.75 -23.57
N LYS A 128 3.93 11.89 -23.66
CA LYS A 128 4.59 11.55 -24.95
C LYS A 128 3.63 10.84 -25.90
N LEU A 129 2.68 10.05 -25.39
CA LEU A 129 1.65 9.36 -26.17
C LEU A 129 0.42 10.24 -26.49
N GLY A 130 0.47 11.55 -26.21
CA GLY A 130 -0.59 12.51 -26.54
C GLY A 130 -1.85 12.40 -25.65
N TYR A 131 -1.79 11.71 -24.52
CA TYR A 131 -2.89 11.62 -23.56
C TYR A 131 -2.39 11.87 -22.14
N PRO A 132 -2.17 13.13 -21.73
CA PRO A 132 -1.61 13.44 -20.42
C PRO A 132 -2.53 13.00 -19.27
N ILE A 133 -1.97 12.29 -18.31
CA ILE A 133 -2.65 11.76 -17.12
C ILE A 133 -1.99 12.38 -15.89
N ASN A 134 -2.80 12.89 -14.97
CA ASN A 134 -2.36 13.35 -13.66
C ASN A 134 -2.17 12.14 -12.75
N CYS A 135 -0.92 11.74 -12.52
CA CYS A 135 -0.57 10.61 -11.68
C CYS A 135 -0.22 11.09 -10.27
N ILE A 136 -0.82 10.49 -9.26
CA ILE A 136 -0.60 10.77 -7.85
C ILE A 136 -0.18 9.46 -7.18
N ALA A 137 1.07 9.38 -6.73
CA ALA A 137 1.53 8.29 -5.88
C ALA A 137 1.04 8.53 -4.44
N ILE A 138 0.41 7.51 -3.86
CA ILE A 138 -0.04 7.55 -2.47
C ILE A 138 0.85 6.58 -1.69
N PRO A 139 1.65 7.07 -0.75
CA PRO A 139 2.62 6.25 -0.04
C PRO A 139 1.93 5.20 0.83
N LYS A 140 2.53 4.03 0.88
CA LYS A 140 2.16 2.91 1.75
C LYS A 140 3.40 2.09 2.03
N THR A 141 3.81 2.05 3.29
CA THR A 141 4.86 1.15 3.78
C THR A 141 4.75 0.98 5.29
N VAL A 142 4.98 -0.25 5.77
CA VAL A 142 5.11 -0.53 7.20
C VAL A 142 6.54 -0.37 7.68
N ASP A 143 7.50 -0.31 6.77
CA ASP A 143 8.94 -0.23 7.07
C ASP A 143 9.34 1.12 7.68
N ASN A 144 8.48 2.14 7.55
CA ASN A 144 8.72 3.51 8.00
C ASN A 144 10.02 4.11 7.44
N ASP A 145 10.26 3.88 6.14
CA ASP A 145 11.51 4.17 5.44
C ASP A 145 11.40 5.31 4.40
N LEU A 146 10.33 6.08 4.44
CA LEU A 146 10.18 7.25 3.57
C LEU A 146 10.95 8.44 4.14
N ALA A 147 11.70 9.12 3.29
CA ALA A 147 12.41 10.34 3.67
C ALA A 147 11.42 11.44 4.12
N GLU A 148 11.84 12.26 5.06
CA GLU A 148 11.09 13.41 5.59
C GLU A 148 9.67 13.04 6.06
N THR A 149 9.48 11.80 6.56
CA THR A 149 8.20 11.27 7.02
C THR A 149 8.38 10.61 8.37
N ASP A 150 7.75 11.16 9.42
CA ASP A 150 7.86 10.64 10.78
C ASP A 150 7.13 9.30 10.95
N CYS A 151 5.93 9.19 10.39
CA CYS A 151 5.10 8.00 10.48
C CYS A 151 4.46 7.67 9.14
N CYS A 152 4.94 6.61 8.51
CA CYS A 152 4.41 6.14 7.25
C CYS A 152 3.03 5.47 7.43
N PRO A 153 2.11 5.63 6.45
CA PRO A 153 0.80 4.99 6.50
C PRO A 153 0.88 3.46 6.62
N GLY A 154 0.38 2.92 7.71
CA GLY A 154 0.42 1.49 8.05
C GLY A 154 1.46 1.11 9.09
N PHE A 155 2.49 1.91 9.31
CA PHE A 155 3.55 1.63 10.30
C PHE A 155 3.00 1.55 11.74
N GLY A 156 2.25 2.54 12.21
CA GLY A 156 1.77 2.56 13.59
C GLY A 156 0.90 1.36 13.95
N SER A 157 0.01 0.92 13.06
CA SER A 157 -0.80 -0.29 13.28
C SER A 157 0.06 -1.56 13.30
N ALA A 158 1.05 -1.67 12.42
CA ALA A 158 1.95 -2.80 12.37
C ALA A 158 2.88 -2.84 13.61
N ALA A 159 3.40 -1.70 14.03
CA ALA A 159 4.20 -1.55 15.25
C ALA A 159 3.42 -2.01 16.48
N LYS A 160 2.16 -1.57 16.64
CA LYS A 160 1.28 -2.02 17.72
C LYS A 160 1.04 -3.53 17.70
N TYR A 161 0.77 -4.09 16.51
CA TYR A 161 0.56 -5.53 16.35
C TYR A 161 1.80 -6.33 16.75
N ILE A 162 2.98 -5.91 16.30
CA ILE A 162 4.26 -6.56 16.64
C ILE A 162 4.53 -6.48 18.13
N ALA A 163 4.36 -5.31 18.75
CA ALA A 163 4.55 -5.14 20.18
C ALA A 163 3.65 -6.09 20.99
N THR A 164 2.35 -6.17 20.65
CA THR A 164 1.39 -7.06 21.30
C THR A 164 1.77 -8.53 21.11
N SER A 165 2.04 -8.96 19.88
CA SER A 165 2.41 -10.36 19.58
C SER A 165 3.75 -10.77 20.22
N THR A 166 4.69 -9.84 20.34
CA THR A 166 5.95 -10.09 21.04
C THR A 166 5.73 -10.29 22.53
N MET A 167 4.86 -9.50 23.15
CA MET A 167 4.49 -9.66 24.55
C MET A 167 3.83 -11.03 24.79
N GLU A 168 2.84 -11.40 23.97
CA GLU A 168 2.16 -12.68 24.07
C GLU A 168 3.14 -13.85 23.97
N ALA A 169 4.02 -13.84 22.95
CA ALA A 169 5.05 -14.86 22.77
C ALA A 169 6.05 -14.91 23.92
N SER A 170 6.39 -13.76 24.51
CA SER A 170 7.32 -13.71 25.65
C SER A 170 6.75 -14.36 26.92
N LEU A 171 5.45 -14.18 27.17
CA LEU A 171 4.74 -14.82 28.29
C LEU A 171 4.65 -16.33 28.10
N ASP A 172 4.41 -16.80 26.88
CA ASP A 172 4.40 -18.24 26.54
C ASP A 172 5.77 -18.87 26.81
N VAL A 173 6.86 -18.25 26.32
CA VAL A 173 8.22 -18.70 26.58
C VAL A 173 8.53 -18.69 28.08
N ALA A 174 8.14 -17.65 28.81
CA ALA A 174 8.38 -17.54 30.24
C ALA A 174 7.69 -18.67 31.01
N SER A 175 6.49 -19.11 30.59
CA SER A 175 5.75 -20.19 31.23
C SER A 175 6.43 -21.55 31.14
N MET A 176 7.26 -21.77 30.13
CA MET A 176 7.93 -23.07 29.84
C MET A 176 9.46 -23.04 29.99
N SER A 177 10.04 -21.90 30.31
CA SER A 177 11.48 -21.65 30.22
C SER A 177 12.35 -22.52 31.15
N GLU A 178 11.80 -23.05 32.23
CA GLU A 178 12.55 -23.92 33.16
C GLU A 178 12.81 -25.32 32.57
N THR A 179 11.84 -25.83 31.83
CA THR A 179 11.85 -27.23 31.39
C THR A 179 12.04 -27.44 29.89
N SER A 180 11.68 -26.47 29.06
CA SER A 180 11.69 -26.63 27.59
C SER A 180 12.17 -25.40 26.84
N THR A 181 11.28 -24.65 26.24
CA THR A 181 11.59 -23.54 25.30
C THR A 181 12.18 -22.34 26.02
N LYS A 182 13.40 -21.95 25.64
CA LYS A 182 14.13 -20.83 26.25
C LYS A 182 14.36 -19.67 25.28
N VAL A 183 14.08 -19.84 24.00
CA VAL A 183 14.36 -18.89 22.93
C VAL A 183 13.17 -18.81 21.99
N PHE A 184 12.78 -17.59 21.68
CA PHE A 184 11.82 -17.27 20.64
C PHE A 184 12.44 -16.27 19.67
N ILE A 185 12.36 -16.53 18.38
CA ILE A 185 12.89 -15.67 17.33
C ILE A 185 11.72 -15.18 16.50
N LEU A 186 11.53 -13.87 16.47
CA LEU A 186 10.52 -13.21 15.66
C LEU A 186 11.20 -12.44 14.52
N GLU A 187 10.98 -12.89 13.30
CA GLU A 187 11.39 -12.15 12.11
C GLU A 187 10.28 -11.17 11.72
N VAL A 188 10.66 -9.91 11.52
CA VAL A 188 9.76 -8.83 11.11
C VAL A 188 10.27 -8.14 9.85
N MET A 189 9.37 -7.45 9.14
CA MET A 189 9.73 -6.67 7.96
C MET A 189 10.63 -5.49 8.32
N GLY A 190 11.31 -4.91 7.32
CA GLY A 190 12.19 -3.77 7.47
C GLY A 190 13.64 -4.08 7.09
N ARG A 191 13.85 -4.57 5.85
CA ARG A 191 15.16 -5.01 5.32
C ARG A 191 16.28 -3.99 5.51
N HIS A 192 15.98 -2.71 5.38
CA HIS A 192 16.92 -1.60 5.48
C HIS A 192 16.55 -0.59 6.57
N ALA A 193 15.45 -0.82 7.28
CA ALA A 193 14.95 0.05 8.33
C ALA A 193 14.59 -0.77 9.57
N GLY A 194 15.13 -0.40 10.72
CA GLY A 194 14.97 -1.14 11.97
C GLY A 194 13.70 -0.81 12.77
N TRP A 195 12.80 0.03 12.27
CA TRP A 195 11.64 0.53 13.02
C TRP A 195 10.67 -0.55 13.47
N MET A 196 10.43 -1.56 12.61
CA MET A 196 9.57 -2.68 12.95
C MET A 196 10.18 -3.55 14.05
N ALA A 197 11.48 -3.84 13.97
CA ALA A 197 12.20 -4.57 15.01
C ALA A 197 12.26 -3.75 16.32
N ALA A 198 12.49 -2.45 16.24
CA ALA A 198 12.49 -1.56 17.41
C ALA A 198 11.12 -1.52 18.12
N SER A 199 10.01 -1.65 17.38
CA SER A 199 8.66 -1.67 17.97
C SER A 199 8.43 -2.88 18.88
N SER A 200 9.09 -4.02 18.64
CA SER A 200 9.03 -5.18 19.54
C SER A 200 9.66 -4.90 20.90
N ALA A 201 10.67 -4.02 20.94
CA ALA A 201 11.35 -3.65 22.16
C ALA A 201 10.46 -2.85 23.13
N LEU A 202 9.43 -2.18 22.63
CA LEU A 202 8.45 -1.46 23.46
C LEU A 202 7.60 -2.40 24.34
N ALA A 203 7.46 -3.66 23.94
CA ALA A 203 6.69 -4.67 24.65
C ALA A 203 7.52 -5.40 25.73
N LEU A 204 8.84 -5.27 25.69
CA LEU A 204 9.76 -6.02 26.53
C LEU A 204 10.47 -5.10 27.52
N SER A 205 10.90 -5.65 28.67
CA SER A 205 11.78 -4.96 29.58
C SER A 205 13.16 -4.72 28.96
N LEU A 206 13.91 -3.74 29.48
CA LEU A 206 15.27 -3.42 29.00
C LEU A 206 16.22 -4.62 29.00
N ILE A 207 16.04 -5.58 29.90
CA ILE A 207 16.85 -6.80 29.96
C ILE A 207 16.62 -7.71 28.76
N HIS A 208 15.42 -7.76 28.22
CA HIS A 208 15.10 -8.52 27.00
C HIS A 208 15.68 -7.86 25.75
N ILE A 209 15.65 -6.54 25.66
CA ILE A 209 16.29 -5.75 24.60
C ILE A 209 17.79 -6.03 24.56
N TRP A 210 18.43 -6.12 25.73
CA TRP A 210 19.87 -6.39 25.83
C TRP A 210 20.25 -7.79 25.32
N ARG A 211 19.42 -8.79 25.56
CA ARG A 211 19.61 -10.17 25.05
C ARG A 211 19.48 -10.25 23.53
N CYS A 212 18.56 -9.54 22.93
CA CYS A 212 18.43 -9.45 21.46
C CYS A 212 19.69 -8.86 20.81
N ARG A 213 20.32 -7.84 21.39
CA ARG A 213 21.56 -7.25 20.88
C ARG A 213 22.75 -8.22 20.89
N ARG A 214 22.79 -9.20 21.80
CA ARG A 214 23.87 -10.21 21.84
C ARG A 214 23.77 -11.29 20.80
N LEU A 215 22.61 -11.49 20.18
CA LEU A 215 22.43 -12.48 19.11
C LEU A 215 22.90 -11.95 17.73
N HIS A 216 23.22 -10.67 17.62
CA HIS A 216 23.75 -10.04 16.40
C HIS A 216 25.26 -9.75 16.46
N GLN A 217 25.99 -10.27 17.47
CA GLN A 217 27.45 -10.30 17.55
C GLN A 217 27.95 -11.75 17.40
#